data_3180dfc0944769482be2fb53b56c5979
#
_entry.id   3180dfc0944769482be2fb53b56c5979
#
_cell.length_a   1.000
_cell.length_b   1.000
_cell.length_c   1.000
_cell.angle_alpha   90.00
_cell.angle_beta   90.00
_cell.angle_gamma   90.00
#
_symmetry.space_group_name_H-M   'P 1'
#
loop_
_entity.id
_entity.type
_entity.pdbx_description
1 polymer ?
#
loop_
_entity_poly.entity_id
_entity_poly.type
_entity_poly.pdbx_seq_one_letter_code
_entity_poly.pdbx_strand_id
1 'polypeptide(L)'
;MSSYQPTISIIIPVLNEANYIKKVLLAISKNAGSNRIKEKLVIDGGSNDETPSNARDYGATVINSKKGRAAQMNVGAAKATGEILYFLHVDSLPPKHFDLAIFKALEESHEVGCFEMRFNSDSAFLKFFAWCTKINHQICRGGDQSLFITNKLFHENNGFNENYIIYEDNEFIGRMYKLKSFKIISAAVTTSARRYEERGMVQLQWHFAM
;
A
#
# COMPACT_ATOMS: atom_id res chain seq x y z
N MET A 1 -16.97 16.95 24.46
CA MET A 1 -16.36 17.21 23.13
C MET A 1 -16.12 15.86 22.50
N SER A 2 -16.83 15.53 21.41
CA SER A 2 -16.56 14.30 20.67
C SER A 2 -15.16 14.42 20.08
N SER A 3 -14.21 13.61 20.54
CA SER A 3 -12.87 13.59 19.96
C SER A 3 -13.01 13.12 18.52
N TYR A 4 -12.69 13.98 17.57
CA TYR A 4 -12.61 13.62 16.16
C TYR A 4 -11.67 12.41 16.00
N GLN A 5 -12.22 11.31 15.50
CA GLN A 5 -11.46 10.07 15.30
C GLN A 5 -11.39 9.78 13.79
N PRO A 6 -10.23 9.98 13.17
CA PRO A 6 -10.09 9.74 11.75
C PRO A 6 -10.29 8.26 11.40
N THR A 7 -10.79 7.99 10.19
CA THR A 7 -11.04 6.65 9.65
C THR A 7 -10.13 6.36 8.46
N ILE A 8 -9.89 5.07 8.19
CA ILE A 8 -9.01 4.61 7.11
C ILE A 8 -9.83 3.96 6.01
N SER A 9 -9.63 4.39 4.76
CA SER A 9 -9.99 3.65 3.55
C SER A 9 -8.77 2.89 3.05
N ILE A 10 -8.89 1.55 2.92
CA ILE A 10 -7.81 0.71 2.41
C ILE A 10 -8.05 0.51 0.91
N ILE A 11 -7.05 0.79 0.08
CA ILE A 11 -7.11 0.74 -1.37
C ILE A 11 -6.15 -0.35 -1.87
N ILE A 12 -6.68 -1.33 -2.60
CA ILE A 12 -5.94 -2.51 -3.06
C ILE A 12 -6.12 -2.63 -4.57
N PRO A 13 -5.11 -2.24 -5.38
CA PRO A 13 -5.15 -2.47 -6.82
C PRO A 13 -4.92 -3.94 -7.14
N VAL A 14 -5.75 -4.52 -8.02
CA VAL A 14 -5.68 -5.94 -8.40
C VAL A 14 -5.83 -6.15 -9.91
N LEU A 15 -5.19 -7.22 -10.40
CA LEU A 15 -5.40 -7.76 -11.75
C LEU A 15 -5.01 -9.24 -11.75
N ASN A 16 -5.98 -10.15 -11.84
CA ASN A 16 -5.79 -11.60 -11.81
C ASN A 16 -5.02 -12.08 -10.57
N GLU A 17 -5.55 -11.77 -9.40
CA GLU A 17 -4.94 -12.06 -8.08
C GLU A 17 -5.84 -12.93 -7.19
N ALA A 18 -6.66 -13.83 -7.77
CA ALA A 18 -7.60 -14.68 -7.04
C ALA A 18 -6.95 -15.47 -5.90
N ASN A 19 -5.70 -15.89 -6.07
CA ASN A 19 -4.93 -16.66 -5.08
C ASN A 19 -4.46 -15.83 -3.87
N TYR A 20 -4.41 -14.49 -3.99
CA TYR A 20 -3.84 -13.61 -2.96
C TYR A 20 -4.88 -12.72 -2.28
N ILE A 21 -5.95 -12.34 -2.98
CA ILE A 21 -6.94 -11.38 -2.49
C ILE A 21 -7.60 -11.84 -1.19
N LYS A 22 -7.97 -13.10 -1.06
CA LYS A 22 -8.51 -13.67 0.18
C LYS A 22 -7.55 -13.51 1.36
N LYS A 23 -6.27 -13.81 1.14
CA LYS A 23 -5.24 -13.77 2.19
C LYS A 23 -5.03 -12.36 2.73
N VAL A 24 -4.95 -11.37 1.84
CA VAL A 24 -4.75 -9.96 2.26
C VAL A 24 -5.98 -9.42 2.99
N LEU A 25 -7.20 -9.70 2.50
CA LEU A 25 -8.43 -9.23 3.15
C LEU A 25 -8.64 -9.84 4.55
N LEU A 26 -8.32 -11.13 4.71
CA LEU A 26 -8.30 -11.78 6.02
C LEU A 26 -7.23 -11.18 6.94
N ALA A 27 -6.03 -10.91 6.42
CA ALA A 27 -4.95 -10.31 7.20
C ALA A 27 -5.32 -8.89 7.67
N ILE A 28 -5.94 -8.07 6.82
CA ILE A 28 -6.45 -6.75 7.18
C ILE A 28 -7.42 -6.87 8.36
N SER A 29 -8.44 -7.72 8.24
CA SER A 29 -9.47 -7.89 9.28
C SER A 29 -8.90 -8.45 10.59
N LYS A 30 -7.94 -9.39 10.51
CA LYS A 30 -7.30 -10.02 11.69
C LYS A 30 -6.33 -9.08 12.40
N ASN A 31 -5.63 -8.23 11.65
CA ASN A 31 -4.53 -7.42 12.16
C ASN A 31 -4.94 -5.99 12.51
N ALA A 32 -6.16 -5.56 12.18
CA ALA A 32 -6.71 -4.29 12.65
C ALA A 32 -6.83 -4.29 14.19
N GLY A 33 -6.44 -3.19 14.80
CA GLY A 33 -6.51 -2.97 16.25
C GLY A 33 -7.70 -2.11 16.68
N SER A 34 -8.45 -1.55 15.73
CA SER A 34 -9.62 -0.71 15.98
C SER A 34 -10.77 -1.03 15.01
N ASN A 35 -11.93 -0.40 15.24
CA ASN A 35 -13.08 -0.43 14.34
C ASN A 35 -13.11 0.79 13.38
N ARG A 36 -11.99 1.47 13.20
CA ARG A 36 -11.89 2.69 12.38
C ARG A 36 -11.47 2.46 10.92
N ILE A 37 -11.44 1.21 10.46
CA ILE A 37 -11.35 0.90 9.04
C ILE A 37 -12.73 1.13 8.44
N LYS A 38 -12.86 2.21 7.66
CA LYS A 38 -14.12 2.64 7.05
C LYS A 38 -14.58 1.67 5.97
N GLU A 39 -13.63 1.27 5.13
CA GLU A 39 -13.89 0.44 3.95
C GLU A 39 -12.61 -0.23 3.43
N LYS A 40 -12.81 -1.29 2.67
CA LYS A 40 -11.78 -1.98 1.89
C LYS A 40 -12.18 -1.89 0.42
N LEU A 41 -11.48 -1.07 -0.35
CA LEU A 41 -11.72 -0.83 -1.77
C LEU A 41 -10.75 -1.68 -2.60
N VAL A 42 -11.27 -2.66 -3.30
CA VAL A 42 -10.51 -3.47 -4.26
C VAL A 42 -10.74 -2.91 -5.65
N ILE A 43 -9.69 -2.37 -6.24
CA ILE A 43 -9.77 -1.69 -7.53
C ILE A 43 -9.28 -2.65 -8.61
N ASP A 44 -10.24 -3.18 -9.36
CA ASP A 44 -10.02 -4.21 -10.37
C ASP A 44 -9.67 -3.60 -11.73
N GLY A 45 -8.50 -3.95 -12.24
CA GLY A 45 -7.98 -3.51 -13.54
C GLY A 45 -8.47 -4.35 -14.73
N GLY A 46 -9.57 -5.10 -14.57
CA GLY A 46 -10.16 -5.98 -15.60
C GLY A 46 -9.70 -7.43 -15.47
N SER A 47 -9.81 -8.00 -14.27
CA SER A 47 -9.50 -9.43 -14.03
C SER A 47 -10.45 -10.36 -14.78
N ASN A 48 -9.88 -11.47 -15.27
CA ASN A 48 -10.62 -12.54 -15.96
C ASN A 48 -10.74 -13.80 -15.09
N ASP A 49 -10.28 -13.73 -13.83
CA ASP A 49 -10.35 -14.81 -12.85
C ASP A 49 -11.34 -14.48 -11.72
N GLU A 50 -11.35 -15.28 -10.66
CA GLU A 50 -12.25 -15.12 -9.53
C GLU A 50 -11.85 -13.98 -8.57
N THR A 51 -10.90 -13.10 -8.93
CA THR A 51 -10.47 -11.99 -8.08
C THR A 51 -11.62 -11.12 -7.58
N PRO A 52 -12.54 -10.63 -8.46
CA PRO A 52 -13.64 -9.77 -8.04
C PRO A 52 -14.66 -10.45 -7.14
N SER A 53 -15.01 -11.72 -7.40
CA SER A 53 -15.94 -12.50 -6.59
C SER A 53 -15.34 -12.76 -5.20
N ASN A 54 -14.12 -13.28 -5.17
CA ASN A 54 -13.39 -13.52 -3.92
C ASN A 54 -13.27 -12.24 -3.07
N ALA A 55 -13.02 -11.08 -3.69
CA ALA A 55 -12.94 -9.83 -2.95
C ALA A 55 -14.26 -9.48 -2.25
N ARG A 56 -15.40 -9.62 -2.94
CA ARG A 56 -16.74 -9.36 -2.37
C ARG A 56 -17.07 -10.31 -1.23
N ASP A 57 -16.76 -11.60 -1.38
CA ASP A 57 -17.01 -12.64 -0.36
C ASP A 57 -16.28 -12.36 0.95
N TYR A 58 -15.13 -11.66 0.89
CA TYR A 58 -14.36 -11.24 2.07
C TYR A 58 -14.64 -9.77 2.49
N GLY A 59 -15.78 -9.22 2.07
CA GLY A 59 -16.31 -7.94 2.56
C GLY A 59 -15.58 -6.72 2.01
N ALA A 60 -15.06 -6.79 0.78
CA ALA A 60 -14.52 -5.64 0.09
C ALA A 60 -15.52 -5.08 -0.94
N THR A 61 -15.49 -3.78 -1.15
CA THR A 61 -16.16 -3.12 -2.27
C THR A 61 -15.26 -3.21 -3.49
N VAL A 62 -15.74 -3.82 -4.58
CA VAL A 62 -14.99 -3.95 -5.83
C VAL A 62 -15.40 -2.83 -6.79
N ILE A 63 -14.42 -2.10 -7.29
CA ILE A 63 -14.58 -0.98 -8.22
C ILE A 63 -13.74 -1.29 -9.47
N ASN A 64 -14.37 -1.23 -10.64
CA ASN A 64 -13.67 -1.41 -11.91
C ASN A 64 -12.88 -0.15 -12.30
N SER A 65 -11.70 -0.35 -12.85
CA SER A 65 -10.83 0.69 -13.38
C SER A 65 -10.18 0.24 -14.68
N LYS A 66 -9.61 1.18 -15.42
CA LYS A 66 -8.66 0.81 -16.48
C LYS A 66 -7.43 0.15 -15.85
N LYS A 67 -6.79 -0.73 -16.61
CA LYS A 67 -5.54 -1.37 -16.21
C LYS A 67 -4.43 -0.33 -16.02
N GLY A 68 -3.72 -0.44 -14.92
CA GLY A 68 -2.60 0.43 -14.56
C GLY A 68 -2.65 0.80 -13.08
N ARG A 69 -1.56 0.53 -12.35
CA ARG A 69 -1.52 0.65 -10.88
C ARG A 69 -1.82 2.08 -10.41
N ALA A 70 -1.19 3.10 -11.04
CA ALA A 70 -1.48 4.50 -10.75
C ALA A 70 -2.96 4.83 -10.94
N ALA A 71 -3.55 4.44 -12.08
CA ALA A 71 -4.95 4.69 -12.39
C ALA A 71 -5.89 4.00 -11.40
N GLN A 72 -5.62 2.73 -11.07
CA GLN A 72 -6.40 1.99 -10.07
C GLN A 72 -6.35 2.66 -8.70
N MET A 73 -5.16 3.04 -8.22
CA MET A 73 -5.00 3.72 -6.93
C MET A 73 -5.68 5.09 -6.91
N ASN A 74 -5.59 5.87 -7.99
CA ASN A 74 -6.31 7.15 -8.11
C ASN A 74 -7.83 6.98 -8.10
N VAL A 75 -8.36 5.98 -8.82
CA VAL A 75 -9.80 5.64 -8.77
C VAL A 75 -10.22 5.27 -7.36
N GLY A 76 -9.40 4.48 -6.67
CA GLY A 76 -9.64 4.12 -5.27
C GLY A 76 -9.67 5.33 -4.35
N ALA A 77 -8.69 6.21 -4.47
CA ALA A 77 -8.63 7.46 -3.69
C ALA A 77 -9.84 8.37 -3.94
N ALA A 78 -10.26 8.52 -5.19
CA ALA A 78 -11.42 9.33 -5.56
C ALA A 78 -12.76 8.76 -5.01
N LYS A 79 -12.83 7.47 -4.72
CA LYS A 79 -14.02 6.81 -4.14
C LYS A 79 -13.94 6.64 -2.63
N ALA A 80 -12.77 6.83 -2.05
CA ALA A 80 -12.54 6.68 -0.63
C ALA A 80 -13.25 7.76 0.19
N THR A 81 -13.87 7.33 1.29
CA THR A 81 -14.63 8.21 2.21
C THR A 81 -13.93 8.39 3.56
N GLY A 82 -12.83 7.68 3.80
CA GLY A 82 -12.00 7.84 4.98
C GLY A 82 -11.06 9.03 4.88
N GLU A 83 -10.69 9.59 6.01
CA GLU A 83 -9.76 10.73 6.10
C GLU A 83 -8.30 10.33 5.82
N ILE A 84 -8.02 9.04 5.91
CA ILE A 84 -6.71 8.44 5.64
C ILE A 84 -6.88 7.42 4.53
N LEU A 85 -6.05 7.53 3.50
CA LEU A 85 -5.89 6.53 2.46
C LEU A 85 -4.73 5.61 2.83
N TYR A 86 -4.96 4.31 2.79
CA TYR A 86 -3.91 3.30 2.98
C TYR A 86 -3.82 2.43 1.74
N PHE A 87 -2.82 2.69 0.91
CA PHE A 87 -2.52 1.92 -0.30
C PHE A 87 -1.75 0.66 0.08
N LEU A 88 -2.29 -0.49 -0.26
CA LEU A 88 -1.71 -1.79 0.09
C LEU A 88 -1.72 -2.71 -1.13
N HIS A 89 -0.59 -3.28 -1.48
CA HIS A 89 -0.52 -4.26 -2.56
C HIS A 89 -1.12 -5.60 -2.11
N VAL A 90 -1.73 -6.33 -3.05
CA VAL A 90 -2.45 -7.58 -2.78
C VAL A 90 -1.56 -8.71 -2.23
N ASP A 91 -0.27 -8.66 -2.51
CA ASP A 91 0.75 -9.60 -2.05
C ASP A 91 1.47 -9.16 -0.76
N SER A 92 0.99 -8.07 -0.15
CA SER A 92 1.56 -7.47 1.06
C SER A 92 0.59 -7.59 2.24
N LEU A 93 1.07 -8.11 3.35
CA LEU A 93 0.27 -8.32 4.56
C LEU A 93 0.62 -7.26 5.62
N PRO A 94 -0.34 -6.46 6.09
CA PRO A 94 -0.08 -5.44 7.10
C PRO A 94 0.28 -6.08 8.46
N PRO A 95 1.13 -5.43 9.27
CA PRO A 95 1.46 -5.91 10.61
C PRO A 95 0.25 -5.83 11.56
N LYS A 96 0.35 -6.50 12.71
CA LYS A 96 -0.66 -6.36 13.78
C LYS A 96 -0.78 -4.91 14.22
N HIS A 97 -2.02 -4.45 14.44
CA HIS A 97 -2.35 -3.09 14.87
C HIS A 97 -1.83 -1.99 13.93
N PHE A 98 -1.75 -2.29 12.62
CA PHE A 98 -1.24 -1.36 11.61
C PHE A 98 -2.03 -0.03 11.61
N ASP A 99 -3.32 -0.09 11.80
CA ASP A 99 -4.21 1.07 11.90
C ASP A 99 -3.88 1.96 13.09
N LEU A 100 -3.63 1.39 14.28
CA LEU A 100 -3.22 2.13 15.46
C LEU A 100 -1.85 2.80 15.26
N ALA A 101 -0.93 2.14 14.55
CA ALA A 101 0.37 2.72 14.25
C ALA A 101 0.26 3.91 13.26
N ILE A 102 -0.66 3.84 12.30
CA ILE A 102 -0.98 4.96 11.39
C ILE A 102 -1.58 6.12 12.19
N PHE A 103 -2.56 5.87 13.07
CA PHE A 103 -3.16 6.92 13.89
C PHE A 103 -2.13 7.61 14.80
N LYS A 104 -1.23 6.83 15.40
CA LYS A 104 -0.14 7.38 16.18
C LYS A 104 0.77 8.29 15.36
N ALA A 105 1.09 7.91 14.12
CA ALA A 105 1.89 8.76 13.24
C ALA A 105 1.19 10.11 12.93
N LEU A 106 -0.14 10.10 12.75
CA LEU A 106 -0.93 11.33 12.58
C LEU A 106 -0.96 12.19 13.84
N GLU A 107 -1.08 11.59 15.03
CA GLU A 107 -1.00 12.31 16.32
C GLU A 107 0.38 12.99 16.48
N GLU A 108 1.45 12.39 15.93
CA GLU A 108 2.79 12.94 15.84
C GLU A 108 2.95 13.96 14.69
N SER A 109 1.85 14.39 14.06
CA SER A 109 1.80 15.34 12.92
C SER A 109 2.44 14.85 11.61
N HIS A 110 2.52 13.54 11.41
CA HIS A 110 2.97 12.95 10.15
C HIS A 110 1.77 12.58 9.28
N GLU A 111 1.53 13.36 8.23
CA GLU A 111 0.40 13.17 7.31
C GLU A 111 0.65 12.11 6.24
N VAL A 112 1.90 11.65 6.06
CA VAL A 112 2.29 10.68 5.05
C VAL A 112 3.43 9.81 5.55
N GLY A 113 3.43 8.53 5.16
CA GLY A 113 4.48 7.60 5.52
C GLY A 113 4.22 6.18 5.02
N CYS A 114 5.12 5.29 5.39
CA CYS A 114 5.03 3.86 5.07
C CYS A 114 5.48 3.01 6.26
N PHE A 115 5.30 1.71 6.13
CA PHE A 115 5.88 0.73 7.05
C PHE A 115 7.28 0.30 6.59
N GLU A 116 8.09 -0.23 7.52
CA GLU A 116 9.20 -1.08 7.14
C GLU A 116 8.68 -2.29 6.36
N MET A 117 9.55 -2.96 5.63
CA MET A 117 9.20 -4.15 4.84
C MET A 117 10.03 -5.35 5.26
N ARG A 118 9.45 -6.53 5.14
CA ARG A 118 10.17 -7.81 5.14
C ARG A 118 9.61 -8.71 4.06
N PHE A 119 10.48 -9.54 3.48
CA PHE A 119 10.06 -10.59 2.57
C PHE A 119 9.72 -11.88 3.33
N ASN A 120 8.79 -12.65 2.80
CA ASN A 120 8.52 -14.02 3.25
C ASN A 120 9.53 -15.01 2.66
N SER A 121 10.84 -14.68 2.73
CA SER A 121 11.93 -15.45 2.14
C SER A 121 13.16 -15.41 3.05
N ASP A 122 13.93 -16.52 3.04
CA ASP A 122 15.18 -16.62 3.79
C ASP A 122 16.40 -16.07 3.05
N SER A 123 16.25 -15.61 1.81
CA SER A 123 17.31 -15.03 1.00
C SER A 123 18.02 -13.88 1.72
N ALA A 124 19.36 -14.00 1.91
CA ALA A 124 20.18 -12.94 2.51
C ALA A 124 20.12 -11.64 1.69
N PHE A 125 20.01 -11.76 0.36
CA PHE A 125 19.85 -10.63 -0.55
C PHE A 125 18.56 -9.85 -0.26
N LEU A 126 17.41 -10.54 -0.15
CA LEU A 126 16.14 -9.90 0.17
C LEU A 126 16.11 -9.34 1.60
N LYS A 127 16.77 -10.00 2.54
CA LYS A 127 16.94 -9.48 3.92
C LYS A 127 17.73 -8.18 3.94
N PHE A 128 18.75 -8.02 3.10
CA PHE A 128 19.50 -6.77 2.96
C PHE A 128 18.61 -5.62 2.44
N PHE A 129 17.83 -5.85 1.38
CA PHE A 129 16.90 -4.83 0.87
C PHE A 129 15.80 -4.48 1.88
N ALA A 130 15.26 -5.48 2.59
CA ALA A 130 14.33 -5.26 3.68
C ALA A 130 14.95 -4.38 4.79
N TRP A 131 16.23 -4.60 5.13
CA TRP A 131 16.94 -3.76 6.08
C TRP A 131 17.09 -2.31 5.58
N CYS A 132 17.36 -2.09 4.29
CA CYS A 132 17.44 -0.75 3.70
C CYS A 132 16.15 0.05 3.90
N THR A 133 14.99 -0.60 4.04
CA THR A 133 13.72 0.11 4.27
C THR A 133 13.63 0.84 5.60
N LYS A 134 14.53 0.55 6.55
CA LYS A 134 14.66 1.25 7.82
C LYS A 134 15.31 2.63 7.68
N ILE A 135 16.07 2.85 6.59
CA ILE A 135 16.75 4.12 6.34
C ILE A 135 15.72 5.12 5.80
N ASN A 136 15.58 6.27 6.47
CA ASN A 136 14.64 7.31 6.05
C ASN A 136 15.22 8.14 4.88
N HIS A 137 15.23 7.54 3.70
CA HIS A 137 15.67 8.17 2.46
C HIS A 137 14.80 7.71 1.30
N GLN A 138 14.44 8.63 0.40
CA GLN A 138 13.50 8.33 -0.70
C GLN A 138 13.94 7.14 -1.58
N ILE A 139 15.26 6.94 -1.77
CA ILE A 139 15.80 5.84 -2.59
C ILE A 139 15.52 4.46 -1.98
N CYS A 140 15.24 4.40 -0.68
CA CYS A 140 14.90 3.17 0.04
C CYS A 140 13.39 2.92 0.08
N ARG A 141 12.60 3.66 -0.71
CA ARG A 141 11.14 3.57 -0.75
C ARG A 141 10.66 2.83 -1.99
N GLY A 142 9.53 2.15 -1.87
CA GLY A 142 8.83 1.50 -2.97
C GLY A 142 7.41 1.11 -2.54
N GLY A 143 6.54 0.83 -3.52
CA GLY A 143 5.14 0.50 -3.27
C GLY A 143 4.91 -0.74 -2.39
N ASP A 144 5.85 -1.68 -2.37
CA ASP A 144 5.75 -2.90 -1.56
C ASP A 144 5.81 -2.63 -0.03
N GLN A 145 6.19 -1.41 0.39
CA GLN A 145 6.17 -0.96 1.78
C GLN A 145 4.80 -0.45 2.23
N SER A 146 3.81 -0.43 1.33
CA SER A 146 2.55 0.29 1.49
C SER A 146 2.74 1.81 1.64
N LEU A 147 1.65 2.57 1.59
CA LEU A 147 1.68 4.01 1.77
C LEU A 147 0.42 4.44 2.54
N PHE A 148 0.57 5.16 3.64
CA PHE A 148 -0.53 5.89 4.24
C PHE A 148 -0.37 7.39 3.99
N ILE A 149 -1.49 8.08 3.77
CA ILE A 149 -1.51 9.52 3.53
C ILE A 149 -2.89 10.08 3.89
N THR A 150 -2.96 11.30 4.38
CA THR A 150 -4.26 11.95 4.54
C THR A 150 -4.92 12.18 3.18
N ASN A 151 -6.23 11.93 3.10
CA ASN A 151 -7.01 12.09 1.88
C ASN A 151 -6.83 13.50 1.29
N LYS A 152 -6.85 14.51 2.16
CA LYS A 152 -6.61 15.90 1.78
C LYS A 152 -5.25 16.09 1.10
N LEU A 153 -4.16 15.65 1.73
CA LEU A 153 -2.81 15.83 1.19
C LEU A 153 -2.62 15.10 -0.15
N PHE A 154 -3.24 13.91 -0.31
CA PHE A 154 -3.19 13.15 -1.55
C PHE A 154 -3.79 13.95 -2.72
N HIS A 155 -5.00 14.48 -2.53
CA HIS A 155 -5.71 15.23 -3.58
C HIS A 155 -5.10 16.60 -3.86
N GLU A 156 -4.60 17.31 -2.85
CA GLU A 156 -3.87 18.56 -3.02
C GLU A 156 -2.59 18.41 -3.86
N ASN A 157 -2.05 17.19 -3.92
CA ASN A 157 -0.86 16.87 -4.70
C ASN A 157 -1.16 16.05 -5.97
N ASN A 158 -2.38 16.08 -6.47
CA ASN A 158 -2.83 15.48 -7.74
C ASN A 158 -2.61 13.94 -7.82
N GLY A 159 -2.49 13.24 -6.69
CA GLY A 159 -2.37 11.80 -6.65
C GLY A 159 -1.16 11.22 -7.40
N PHE A 160 -1.28 9.96 -7.84
CA PHE A 160 -0.25 9.29 -8.65
C PHE A 160 -0.28 9.75 -10.10
N ASN A 161 0.90 9.93 -10.70
CA ASN A 161 1.02 10.28 -12.11
C ASN A 161 0.80 9.04 -12.99
N GLU A 162 -0.32 9.03 -13.74
CA GLU A 162 -0.74 7.90 -14.58
C GLU A 162 0.11 7.70 -15.85
N ASN A 163 1.01 8.62 -16.17
CA ASN A 163 1.97 8.46 -17.25
C ASN A 163 3.08 7.46 -16.90
N TYR A 164 3.26 7.16 -15.61
CA TYR A 164 4.20 6.14 -15.18
C TYR A 164 3.55 4.75 -15.20
N ILE A 165 4.10 3.84 -16.01
CA ILE A 165 3.70 2.43 -16.05
C ILE A 165 4.33 1.66 -14.88
N ILE A 166 5.52 2.08 -14.47
CA ILE A 166 6.32 1.60 -13.34
C ILE A 166 6.86 2.85 -12.63
N TYR A 167 7.14 2.77 -11.34
CA TYR A 167 7.68 3.86 -10.50
C TYR A 167 6.68 4.98 -10.14
N GLU A 168 5.40 4.78 -10.36
CA GLU A 168 4.36 5.70 -9.91
C GLU A 168 4.46 5.99 -8.40
N ASP A 169 4.77 4.95 -7.61
CA ASP A 169 4.96 5.06 -6.16
C ASP A 169 6.21 5.90 -5.82
N ASN A 170 7.33 5.61 -6.49
CA ASN A 170 8.60 6.30 -6.23
C ASN A 170 8.52 7.79 -6.61
N GLU A 171 7.85 8.12 -7.72
CA GLU A 171 7.59 9.49 -8.15
C GLU A 171 6.77 10.24 -7.08
N PHE A 172 5.65 9.65 -6.67
CA PHE A 172 4.76 10.25 -5.68
C PHE A 172 5.46 10.42 -4.33
N ILE A 173 6.11 9.37 -3.83
CA ILE A 173 6.87 9.39 -2.57
C ILE A 173 7.98 10.45 -2.63
N GLY A 174 8.67 10.57 -3.78
CA GLY A 174 9.70 11.60 -3.99
C GLY A 174 9.15 13.02 -3.86
N ARG A 175 7.92 13.30 -4.33
CA ARG A 175 7.23 14.58 -4.09
C ARG A 175 6.93 14.77 -2.59
N MET A 176 6.46 13.73 -1.91
CA MET A 176 6.13 13.82 -0.49
C MET A 176 7.35 14.10 0.39
N TYR A 177 8.50 13.50 0.07
CA TYR A 177 9.76 13.81 0.79
C TYR A 177 10.19 15.28 0.68
N LYS A 178 9.84 15.96 -0.42
CA LYS A 178 10.14 17.39 -0.61
C LYS A 178 9.17 18.32 0.13
N LEU A 179 7.96 17.85 0.38
CA LEU A 179 6.87 18.67 0.89
C LEU A 179 6.58 18.48 2.37
N LYS A 180 6.81 17.28 2.89
CA LYS A 180 6.39 16.87 4.23
C LYS A 180 7.42 16.00 4.92
N SER A 181 7.31 15.93 6.25
CA SER A 181 8.05 14.95 7.05
C SER A 181 7.50 13.56 6.82
N PHE A 182 8.20 12.76 6.01
CA PHE A 182 7.80 11.39 5.68
C PHE A 182 8.12 10.44 6.85
N LYS A 183 7.11 9.73 7.35
CA LYS A 183 7.24 8.81 8.49
C LYS A 183 7.53 7.39 8.03
N ILE A 184 8.52 6.74 8.67
CA ILE A 184 8.68 5.29 8.62
C ILE A 184 8.18 4.71 9.93
N ILE A 185 7.20 3.84 9.87
CA ILE A 185 6.67 3.10 11.02
C ILE A 185 7.51 1.84 11.21
N SER A 186 8.11 1.69 12.41
CA SER A 186 8.99 0.56 12.77
C SER A 186 8.21 -0.74 13.02
N ALA A 187 7.23 -1.04 12.17
CA ALA A 187 6.54 -2.32 12.08
C ALA A 187 6.59 -2.75 10.62
N ALA A 188 6.77 -4.05 10.34
CA ALA A 188 7.05 -4.50 8.98
C ALA A 188 5.81 -5.05 8.30
N VAL A 189 5.49 -4.52 7.11
CA VAL A 189 4.63 -5.20 6.13
C VAL A 189 5.38 -6.43 5.61
N THR A 190 4.69 -7.56 5.53
CA THR A 190 5.28 -8.79 4.97
C THR A 190 4.85 -8.92 3.51
N THR A 191 5.80 -8.78 2.58
CA THR A 191 5.53 -8.89 1.14
C THR A 191 6.03 -10.21 0.57
N SER A 192 5.43 -10.64 -0.55
CA SER A 192 5.81 -11.87 -1.23
C SER A 192 7.11 -11.71 -2.02
N ALA A 193 8.00 -12.70 -1.93
CA ALA A 193 9.19 -12.78 -2.76
C ALA A 193 8.89 -13.29 -4.19
N ARG A 194 7.62 -13.64 -4.51
CA ARG A 194 7.19 -14.25 -5.78
C ARG A 194 7.79 -13.58 -7.02
N ARG A 195 7.73 -12.26 -7.11
CA ARG A 195 8.23 -11.51 -8.27
C ARG A 195 9.72 -11.68 -8.48
N TYR A 196 10.47 -11.83 -7.38
CA TYR A 196 11.91 -12.07 -7.43
C TYR A 196 12.24 -13.51 -7.82
N GLU A 197 11.40 -14.45 -7.42
CA GLU A 197 11.51 -15.87 -7.77
C GLU A 197 11.17 -16.11 -9.24
N GLU A 198 10.11 -15.47 -9.76
CA GLU A 198 9.65 -15.63 -11.14
C GLU A 198 10.53 -14.91 -12.18
N ARG A 199 11.06 -13.72 -11.86
CA ARG A 199 11.80 -12.88 -12.80
C ARG A 199 13.31 -12.85 -12.62
N GLY A 200 13.82 -13.53 -11.59
CA GLY A 200 15.23 -13.51 -11.21
C GLY A 200 15.61 -12.27 -10.39
N MET A 201 16.34 -12.49 -9.29
CA MET A 201 16.68 -11.45 -8.31
C MET A 201 17.46 -10.26 -8.90
N VAL A 202 18.40 -10.51 -9.81
CA VAL A 202 19.28 -9.48 -10.37
C VAL A 202 18.57 -8.66 -11.45
N GLN A 203 17.75 -9.29 -12.28
CA GLN A 203 17.07 -8.62 -13.39
C GLN A 203 16.00 -7.63 -12.92
N LEU A 204 15.31 -7.94 -11.82
CA LEU A 204 14.31 -7.06 -11.25
C LEU A 204 14.94 -5.83 -10.57
N GLN A 205 16.05 -6.01 -9.84
CA GLN A 205 16.78 -4.90 -9.22
C GLN A 205 17.45 -3.99 -10.25
N TRP A 206 17.94 -4.52 -11.35
CA TRP A 206 18.46 -3.71 -12.45
C TRP A 206 17.38 -2.81 -13.06
N HIS A 207 16.14 -3.33 -13.19
CA HIS A 207 14.98 -2.54 -13.61
C HIS A 207 14.58 -1.45 -12.60
N PHE A 208 14.85 -1.66 -11.30
CA PHE A 208 14.56 -0.68 -10.24
C PHE A 208 15.69 0.33 -10.02
N ALA A 209 16.85 0.15 -10.62
CA ALA A 209 18.01 1.02 -10.46
C ALA A 209 18.26 1.99 -11.65
N MET A 210 17.57 1.78 -12.78
CA MET A 210 17.57 2.68 -13.94
C MET A 210 16.33 3.57 -13.98
#